data_67c7e98141c6019a0ff4a3da925db47d
#
_entry.id   67c7e98141c6019a0ff4a3da925db47d
#
_cell.length_a   1.000
_cell.length_b   1.000
_cell.length_c   1.000
_cell.angle_alpha   90.00
_cell.angle_beta   90.00
_cell.angle_gamma   90.00
#
_symmetry.space_group_name_H-M   'P 1'
#
loop_
_entity.id
_entity.type
_entity.pdbx_description
1 polymer ?
#
loop_
_entity_poly.entity_id
_entity_poly.type
_entity_poly.pdbx_seq_one_letter_code
_entity_poly.pdbx_strand_id
1 'polypeptide(L)'
;MVAKEKQESGTKKRANPSEVTRLSLKSAPLSPEMAAYFDKCDEKLGFVPNVLIAYSHAMAKLETFAAFYNELMLAPSGLSKLEREMIAVVVSAENRCWYCLVAHGAAVRALSGKPDLGEALAFNYRVAEITAKQRAMLDFALKMCRASAEIGDADRDALRKAGFSDADIWDIAATASFYAMSNRMASATGMAPNPQYHGQAR
;
A
#
# COMPACT_ATOMS: atom_id res chain seq x y z
N MET A 1 -24.35 -28.54 -40.04
CA MET A 1 -23.47 -27.35 -39.91
C MET A 1 -23.96 -26.53 -38.72
N VAL A 2 -23.35 -26.70 -37.56
CA VAL A 2 -23.71 -25.93 -36.35
C VAL A 2 -22.69 -24.80 -36.24
N ALA A 3 -23.18 -23.55 -36.40
CA ALA A 3 -22.39 -22.36 -36.21
C ALA A 3 -21.92 -22.25 -34.76
N LYS A 4 -20.61 -22.20 -34.54
CA LYS A 4 -20.01 -21.84 -33.26
C LYS A 4 -20.21 -20.33 -33.07
N GLU A 5 -21.13 -19.96 -32.18
CA GLU A 5 -21.19 -18.60 -31.65
C GLU A 5 -19.86 -18.29 -30.94
N LYS A 6 -19.15 -17.29 -31.45
CA LYS A 6 -18.05 -16.66 -30.75
C LYS A 6 -18.64 -15.90 -29.56
N GLN A 7 -18.40 -16.39 -28.34
CA GLN A 7 -18.57 -15.60 -27.14
C GLN A 7 -17.62 -14.39 -27.26
N GLU A 8 -18.17 -13.22 -27.54
CA GLU A 8 -17.50 -11.95 -27.32
C GLU A 8 -17.23 -11.81 -25.82
N SER A 9 -15.97 -11.82 -25.42
CA SER A 9 -15.55 -11.52 -24.06
C SER A 9 -15.90 -10.05 -23.79
N GLY A 10 -17.02 -9.84 -23.11
CA GLY A 10 -17.44 -8.52 -22.66
C GLY A 10 -16.33 -7.91 -21.79
N THR A 11 -15.62 -6.94 -22.32
CA THR A 11 -14.62 -6.15 -21.57
C THR A 11 -15.32 -5.51 -20.37
N LYS A 12 -15.03 -6.02 -19.18
CA LYS A 12 -15.52 -5.45 -17.91
C LYS A 12 -15.23 -3.95 -17.91
N LYS A 13 -16.26 -3.11 -17.82
CA LYS A 13 -16.09 -1.65 -17.78
C LYS A 13 -15.31 -1.29 -16.52
N ARG A 14 -14.05 -0.86 -16.70
CA ARG A 14 -13.18 -0.41 -15.60
C ARG A 14 -13.49 1.06 -15.30
N ALA A 15 -13.37 1.43 -14.02
CA ALA A 15 -13.56 2.81 -13.59
C ALA A 15 -12.45 3.72 -14.15
N ASN A 16 -12.76 5.00 -14.34
CA ASN A 16 -11.81 6.03 -14.75
C ASN A 16 -11.13 6.69 -13.52
N PRO A 17 -9.95 7.28 -13.68
CA PRO A 17 -9.30 8.06 -12.60
C PRO A 17 -10.19 9.16 -12.02
N SER A 18 -11.05 9.80 -12.84
CA SER A 18 -12.01 10.82 -12.38
C SER A 18 -13.13 10.27 -11.49
N GLU A 19 -13.37 8.96 -11.47
CA GLU A 19 -14.36 8.33 -10.60
C GLU A 19 -13.77 8.00 -9.22
N VAL A 20 -12.45 7.90 -9.11
CA VAL A 20 -11.73 7.52 -7.89
C VAL A 20 -10.88 8.64 -7.30
N THR A 21 -10.78 9.77 -7.99
CA THR A 21 -10.09 11.00 -7.55
C THR A 21 -10.97 12.22 -7.75
N ARG A 22 -10.49 13.39 -7.33
CA ARG A 22 -11.14 14.70 -7.60
C ARG A 22 -10.57 15.39 -8.84
N LEU A 23 -9.84 14.68 -9.69
CA LEU A 23 -9.22 15.21 -10.89
C LEU A 23 -9.97 14.74 -12.15
N SER A 24 -10.10 15.63 -13.14
CA SER A 24 -10.74 15.32 -14.43
C SER A 24 -9.77 14.57 -15.36
N LEU A 25 -9.37 13.37 -14.98
CA LEU A 25 -8.44 12.52 -15.73
C LEU A 25 -9.18 11.34 -16.37
N LYS A 26 -8.73 10.92 -17.53
CA LYS A 26 -9.21 9.73 -18.25
C LYS A 26 -8.12 8.66 -18.26
N SER A 27 -8.53 7.39 -18.24
CA SER A 27 -7.58 6.28 -18.40
C SER A 27 -6.90 6.33 -19.77
N ALA A 28 -5.59 6.10 -19.78
CA ALA A 28 -4.88 5.73 -21.00
C ALA A 28 -5.20 4.26 -21.36
N PRO A 29 -4.98 3.84 -22.61
CA PRO A 29 -5.01 2.43 -22.96
C PRO A 29 -4.01 1.65 -22.11
N LEU A 30 -4.45 0.55 -21.50
CA LEU A 30 -3.57 -0.31 -20.71
C LEU A 30 -2.65 -1.12 -21.63
N SER A 31 -1.37 -1.25 -21.23
CA SER A 31 -0.51 -2.27 -21.83
C SER A 31 -1.07 -3.68 -21.52
N PRO A 32 -0.74 -4.71 -22.33
CA PRO A 32 -1.16 -6.08 -22.06
C PRO A 32 -0.78 -6.55 -20.65
N GLU A 33 0.41 -6.18 -20.18
CA GLU A 33 0.94 -6.50 -18.85
C GLU A 33 0.10 -5.86 -17.75
N MET A 34 -0.26 -4.59 -17.88
CA MET A 34 -1.11 -3.89 -16.91
C MET A 34 -2.55 -4.36 -16.95
N ALA A 35 -3.06 -4.74 -18.12
CA ALA A 35 -4.37 -5.37 -18.23
C ALA A 35 -4.42 -6.69 -17.44
N ALA A 36 -3.44 -7.56 -17.63
CA ALA A 36 -3.30 -8.81 -16.90
C ALA A 36 -3.09 -8.58 -15.39
N TYR A 37 -2.35 -7.55 -15.01
CA TYR A 37 -2.17 -7.17 -13.60
C TYR A 37 -3.48 -6.74 -12.95
N PHE A 38 -4.31 -5.97 -13.64
CA PHE A 38 -5.64 -5.56 -13.16
C PHE A 38 -6.58 -6.77 -13.03
N ASP A 39 -6.56 -7.69 -13.98
CA ASP A 39 -7.36 -8.92 -13.93
C ASP A 39 -6.95 -9.78 -12.73
N LYS A 40 -5.65 -9.91 -12.47
CA LYS A 40 -5.12 -10.59 -11.28
C LYS A 40 -5.54 -9.92 -9.97
N CYS A 41 -5.64 -8.59 -9.93
CA CYS A 41 -6.16 -7.88 -8.76
C CYS A 41 -7.65 -8.21 -8.55
N ASP A 42 -8.44 -8.15 -9.62
CA ASP A 42 -9.87 -8.47 -9.57
C ASP A 42 -10.13 -9.93 -9.13
N GLU A 43 -9.34 -10.87 -9.63
CA GLU A 43 -9.41 -12.28 -9.22
C GLU A 43 -9.07 -12.49 -7.74
N LYS A 44 -8.02 -11.83 -7.23
CA LYS A 44 -7.53 -12.05 -5.88
C LYS A 44 -8.24 -11.25 -4.80
N LEU A 45 -8.67 -10.04 -5.13
CA LEU A 45 -9.25 -9.08 -4.18
C LEU A 45 -10.75 -8.90 -4.40
N GLY A 46 -11.28 -9.28 -5.57
CA GLY A 46 -12.64 -8.99 -6.00
C GLY A 46 -12.81 -7.57 -6.58
N PHE A 47 -11.73 -6.81 -6.70
CA PHE A 47 -11.72 -5.45 -7.26
C PHE A 47 -10.30 -5.02 -7.66
N VAL A 48 -10.22 -4.01 -8.51
CA VAL A 48 -8.95 -3.31 -8.80
C VAL A 48 -8.76 -2.20 -7.76
N PRO A 49 -7.61 -2.12 -7.06
CA PRO A 49 -7.32 -1.02 -6.13
C PRO A 49 -7.41 0.35 -6.80
N ASN A 50 -8.14 1.28 -6.17
CA ASN A 50 -8.37 2.62 -6.74
C ASN A 50 -7.08 3.41 -7.00
N VAL A 51 -5.99 3.12 -6.28
CA VAL A 51 -4.68 3.72 -6.58
C VAL A 51 -4.19 3.33 -7.98
N LEU A 52 -4.36 2.08 -8.41
CA LEU A 52 -3.98 1.66 -9.76
C LEU A 52 -4.85 2.34 -10.82
N ILE A 53 -6.15 2.47 -10.54
CA ILE A 53 -7.07 3.21 -11.40
C ILE A 53 -6.65 4.68 -11.48
N ALA A 54 -6.31 5.31 -10.36
CA ALA A 54 -5.87 6.71 -10.35
C ALA A 54 -4.60 6.94 -11.19
N TYR A 55 -3.64 6.01 -11.14
CA TYR A 55 -2.42 6.09 -11.96
C TYR A 55 -2.64 5.74 -13.43
N SER A 56 -3.76 5.10 -13.81
CA SER A 56 -4.00 4.64 -15.20
C SER A 56 -4.16 5.77 -16.23
N HIS A 57 -4.20 7.03 -15.81
CA HIS A 57 -4.17 8.17 -16.73
C HIS A 57 -2.84 8.30 -17.48
N ALA A 58 -1.76 7.69 -17.02
CA ALA A 58 -0.44 7.73 -17.64
C ALA A 58 0.27 6.37 -17.45
N MET A 59 0.36 5.59 -18.52
CA MET A 59 0.83 4.20 -18.48
C MET A 59 2.20 4.06 -17.82
N ALA A 60 3.19 4.86 -18.21
CA ALA A 60 4.53 4.82 -17.64
C ALA A 60 4.54 5.08 -16.12
N LYS A 61 3.65 5.95 -15.61
CA LYS A 61 3.53 6.20 -14.17
C LYS A 61 2.90 5.00 -13.47
N LEU A 62 1.88 4.39 -14.07
CA LEU A 62 1.23 3.19 -13.52
C LEU A 62 2.22 2.02 -13.43
N GLU A 63 2.94 1.75 -14.50
CA GLU A 63 3.93 0.66 -14.55
C GLU A 63 5.04 0.86 -13.52
N THR A 64 5.61 2.07 -13.43
CA THR A 64 6.66 2.40 -12.45
C THR A 64 6.14 2.28 -11.02
N PHE A 65 4.94 2.80 -10.74
CA PHE A 65 4.32 2.70 -9.42
C PHE A 65 4.06 1.24 -9.03
N ALA A 66 3.46 0.46 -9.93
CA ALA A 66 3.15 -0.94 -9.68
C ALA A 66 4.43 -1.78 -9.50
N ALA A 67 5.46 -1.55 -10.29
CA ALA A 67 6.74 -2.24 -10.17
C ALA A 67 7.41 -1.94 -8.82
N PHE A 68 7.48 -0.68 -8.42
CA PHE A 68 8.08 -0.30 -7.14
C PHE A 68 7.27 -0.80 -5.93
N TYR A 69 5.94 -0.70 -5.99
CA TYR A 69 5.06 -1.29 -4.98
C TYR A 69 5.28 -2.80 -4.83
N ASN A 70 5.31 -3.53 -5.94
CA ASN A 70 5.49 -4.99 -5.93
C ASN A 70 6.85 -5.38 -5.35
N GLU A 71 7.90 -4.64 -5.69
CA GLU A 71 9.25 -4.89 -5.15
C GLU A 71 9.27 -4.67 -3.64
N LEU A 72 8.77 -3.53 -3.17
CA LEU A 72 8.78 -3.21 -1.73
C LEU A 72 7.85 -4.08 -0.90
N MET A 73 6.65 -4.37 -1.40
CA MET A 73 5.60 -4.96 -0.57
C MET A 73 5.41 -6.46 -0.76
N LEU A 74 5.80 -7.00 -1.90
CA LEU A 74 5.49 -8.39 -2.28
C LEU A 74 6.74 -9.25 -2.51
N ALA A 75 7.87 -8.67 -2.90
CA ALA A 75 9.11 -9.39 -3.12
C ALA A 75 9.70 -9.98 -1.82
N PRO A 76 10.61 -10.96 -1.90
CA PRO A 76 11.34 -11.45 -0.73
C PRO A 76 12.10 -10.32 -0.01
N SER A 77 12.03 -10.31 1.31
CA SER A 77 12.70 -9.34 2.17
C SER A 77 12.88 -9.95 3.55
N GLY A 78 13.79 -9.44 4.35
CA GLY A 78 13.91 -9.79 5.78
C GLY A 78 12.73 -9.29 6.62
N LEU A 79 11.95 -8.32 6.09
CA LEU A 79 10.68 -7.90 6.69
C LEU A 79 9.54 -8.83 6.23
N SER A 80 8.72 -9.29 7.16
CA SER A 80 7.47 -9.97 6.82
C SER A 80 6.50 -9.02 6.10
N LYS A 81 5.54 -9.59 5.35
CA LYS A 81 4.48 -8.79 4.71
C LYS A 81 3.68 -7.99 5.75
N LEU A 82 3.43 -8.57 6.92
CA LEU A 82 2.75 -7.87 8.01
C LEU A 82 3.55 -6.66 8.48
N GLU A 83 4.85 -6.78 8.70
CA GLU A 83 5.69 -5.66 9.15
C GLU A 83 5.71 -4.51 8.13
N ARG A 84 5.76 -4.80 6.84
CA ARG A 84 5.67 -3.78 5.78
C ARG A 84 4.31 -3.06 5.79
N GLU A 85 3.22 -3.79 6.00
CA GLU A 85 1.88 -3.19 6.14
C GLU A 85 1.73 -2.39 7.45
N MET A 86 2.38 -2.81 8.53
CA MET A 86 2.41 -2.04 9.79
C MET A 86 3.13 -0.69 9.58
N ILE A 87 4.25 -0.66 8.86
CA ILE A 87 4.93 0.60 8.48
C ILE A 87 3.97 1.47 7.66
N ALA A 88 3.29 0.88 6.67
CA ALA A 88 2.33 1.59 5.84
C ALA A 88 1.24 2.26 6.67
N VAL A 89 0.64 1.54 7.63
CA VAL A 89 -0.42 2.09 8.49
C VAL A 89 0.11 3.22 9.38
N VAL A 90 1.26 3.03 10.05
CA VAL A 90 1.80 4.03 10.99
C VAL A 90 2.21 5.32 10.28
N VAL A 91 2.86 5.22 9.11
CA VAL A 91 3.21 6.39 8.28
C VAL A 91 1.94 7.07 7.75
N SER A 92 0.92 6.29 7.38
CA SER A 92 -0.35 6.84 6.89
C SER A 92 -1.16 7.50 8.00
N ALA A 93 -1.06 7.02 9.24
CA ALA A 93 -1.68 7.62 10.41
C ALA A 93 -1.06 9.00 10.70
N GLU A 94 0.27 9.10 10.64
CA GLU A 94 0.97 10.38 10.79
C GLU A 94 0.56 11.39 9.72
N ASN A 95 0.48 10.96 8.47
CA ASN A 95 0.06 11.80 7.34
C ASN A 95 -1.48 11.96 7.22
N ARG A 96 -2.27 11.32 8.11
CA ARG A 96 -3.74 11.33 8.09
C ARG A 96 -4.34 10.95 6.73
N CYS A 97 -3.72 10.00 6.03
CA CYS A 97 -4.16 9.57 4.71
C CYS A 97 -5.30 8.57 4.82
N TRP A 98 -6.53 9.03 4.58
CA TRP A 98 -7.72 8.16 4.64
C TRP A 98 -7.63 6.95 3.72
N TYR A 99 -7.25 7.14 2.44
CA TYR A 99 -7.10 6.03 1.49
C TYR A 99 -6.20 4.92 2.06
N CYS A 100 -4.98 5.31 2.46
CA CYS A 100 -3.97 4.34 2.86
C CYS A 100 -4.31 3.68 4.21
N LEU A 101 -4.90 4.42 5.16
CA LEU A 101 -5.34 3.85 6.43
C LEU A 101 -6.40 2.76 6.23
N VAL A 102 -7.35 2.98 5.32
CA VAL A 102 -8.40 2.01 5.03
C VAL A 102 -7.84 0.79 4.31
N ALA A 103 -7.02 0.98 3.27
CA ALA A 103 -6.48 -0.10 2.46
C ALA A 103 -5.46 -0.96 3.25
N HIS A 104 -4.47 -0.32 3.88
CA HIS A 104 -3.40 -1.03 4.59
C HIS A 104 -3.84 -1.52 5.98
N GLY A 105 -4.79 -0.84 6.62
CA GLY A 105 -5.47 -1.37 7.80
C GLY A 105 -6.20 -2.68 7.52
N ALA A 106 -6.84 -2.81 6.36
CA ALA A 106 -7.44 -4.07 5.92
C ALA A 106 -6.37 -5.16 5.72
N ALA A 107 -5.23 -4.83 5.10
CA ALA A 107 -4.13 -5.77 4.92
C ALA A 107 -3.53 -6.23 6.26
N VAL A 108 -3.34 -5.32 7.23
CA VAL A 108 -2.89 -5.68 8.59
C VAL A 108 -3.86 -6.64 9.24
N ARG A 109 -5.17 -6.38 9.19
CA ARG A 109 -6.19 -7.30 9.75
C ARG A 109 -6.11 -8.68 9.12
N ALA A 110 -6.03 -8.74 7.79
CA ALA A 110 -5.96 -9.99 7.05
C ALA A 110 -4.69 -10.80 7.33
N LEU A 111 -3.54 -10.13 7.43
CA LEU A 111 -2.25 -10.80 7.65
C LEU A 111 -2.01 -11.20 9.10
N SER A 112 -2.53 -10.43 10.05
CA SER A 112 -2.35 -10.70 11.49
C SER A 112 -3.40 -11.66 12.06
N GLY A 113 -4.58 -11.74 11.43
CA GLY A 113 -5.75 -12.39 12.02
C GLY A 113 -6.29 -11.67 13.26
N LYS A 114 -5.83 -10.44 13.53
CA LYS A 114 -6.23 -9.60 14.67
C LYS A 114 -6.92 -8.34 14.15
N PRO A 115 -8.26 -8.26 14.19
CA PRO A 115 -8.98 -7.10 13.66
C PRO A 115 -8.64 -5.78 14.35
N ASP A 116 -8.34 -5.81 15.64
CA ASP A 116 -8.00 -4.66 16.48
C ASP A 116 -6.60 -4.11 16.23
N LEU A 117 -5.66 -4.94 15.75
CA LEU A 117 -4.29 -4.50 15.49
C LEU A 117 -4.24 -3.34 14.47
N GLY A 118 -5.01 -3.44 13.39
CA GLY A 118 -5.06 -2.38 12.38
C GLY A 118 -5.55 -1.05 12.94
N GLU A 119 -6.49 -1.08 13.86
CA GLU A 119 -7.03 0.10 14.56
C GLU A 119 -6.02 0.65 15.57
N ALA A 120 -5.42 -0.21 16.39
CA ALA A 120 -4.38 0.20 17.34
C ALA A 120 -3.20 0.89 16.64
N LEU A 121 -2.73 0.34 15.51
CA LEU A 121 -1.67 0.94 14.71
C LEU A 121 -2.08 2.31 14.12
N ALA A 122 -3.33 2.45 13.69
CA ALA A 122 -3.83 3.68 13.10
C ALA A 122 -4.05 4.81 14.12
N PHE A 123 -4.57 4.48 15.30
CA PHE A 123 -4.86 5.48 16.33
C PHE A 123 -3.66 5.79 17.21
N ASN A 124 -3.00 4.75 17.72
CA ASN A 124 -1.81 4.88 18.57
C ASN A 124 -1.03 3.55 18.59
N TYR A 125 -0.10 3.36 17.69
CA TYR A 125 0.70 2.12 17.61
C TYR A 125 1.45 1.81 18.92
N ARG A 126 1.63 2.79 19.82
CA ARG A 126 2.31 2.59 21.10
C ARG A 126 1.54 1.70 22.06
N VAL A 127 0.22 1.59 21.90
CA VAL A 127 -0.63 0.70 22.72
C VAL A 127 -0.84 -0.66 22.05
N ALA A 128 -0.39 -0.84 20.80
CA ALA A 128 -0.56 -2.10 20.08
C ALA A 128 0.28 -3.23 20.72
N GLU A 129 -0.30 -4.43 20.75
CA GLU A 129 0.39 -5.67 21.19
C GLU A 129 1.32 -6.16 20.06
N ILE A 130 2.52 -5.63 20.05
CA ILE A 130 3.56 -5.93 19.06
C ILE A 130 4.89 -6.22 19.75
N THR A 131 5.81 -6.89 19.06
CA THR A 131 7.14 -7.22 19.60
C THR A 131 8.01 -5.96 19.78
N ALA A 132 9.03 -6.05 20.64
CA ALA A 132 10.01 -4.98 20.80
C ALA A 132 10.74 -4.65 19.49
N LYS A 133 11.00 -5.67 18.66
CA LYS A 133 11.57 -5.51 17.30
C LYS A 133 10.65 -4.69 16.41
N GLN A 134 9.37 -5.03 16.35
CA GLN A 134 8.38 -4.27 15.58
C GLN A 134 8.21 -2.84 16.10
N ARG A 135 8.28 -2.66 17.44
CA ARG A 135 8.23 -1.33 18.05
C ARG A 135 9.38 -0.44 17.57
N ALA A 136 10.62 -0.94 17.60
CA ALA A 136 11.79 -0.21 17.14
C ALA A 136 11.68 0.17 15.65
N MET A 137 11.17 -0.75 14.81
CA MET A 137 10.89 -0.51 13.39
C MET A 137 9.89 0.63 13.19
N LEU A 138 8.78 0.63 13.92
CA LEU A 138 7.74 1.64 13.79
C LEU A 138 8.17 3.00 14.35
N ASP A 139 8.94 3.02 15.44
CA ASP A 139 9.52 4.25 16.00
C ASP A 139 10.46 4.92 14.99
N PHE A 140 11.29 4.12 14.30
CA PHE A 140 12.16 4.62 13.22
C PHE A 140 11.36 5.15 12.03
N ALA A 141 10.39 4.38 11.53
CA ALA A 141 9.55 4.80 10.42
C ALA A 141 8.78 6.10 10.71
N LEU A 142 8.27 6.24 11.94
CA LEU A 142 7.58 7.45 12.37
C LEU A 142 8.54 8.64 12.48
N LYS A 143 9.75 8.46 13.05
CA LYS A 143 10.77 9.50 13.11
C LYS A 143 11.17 9.97 11.71
N MET A 144 11.37 9.04 10.76
CA MET A 144 11.60 9.40 9.35
C MET A 144 10.50 10.29 8.77
N CYS A 145 9.24 10.00 9.10
CA CYS A 145 8.11 10.78 8.59
C CYS A 145 8.07 12.20 9.17
N ARG A 146 8.42 12.36 10.44
CA ARG A 146 8.33 13.63 11.20
C ARG A 146 9.56 14.51 11.09
N ALA A 147 10.73 13.89 11.14
CA ALA A 147 12.00 14.55 11.33
C ALA A 147 13.15 13.80 10.62
N SER A 148 13.01 13.58 9.30
CA SER A 148 13.99 12.81 8.52
C SER A 148 15.41 13.34 8.62
N ALA A 149 15.58 14.66 8.77
CA ALA A 149 16.89 15.30 8.94
C ALA A 149 17.57 14.97 10.29
N GLU A 150 16.83 14.45 11.25
CA GLU A 150 17.33 14.07 12.59
C GLU A 150 17.70 12.59 12.69
N ILE A 151 17.59 11.83 11.60
CA ILE A 151 17.99 10.41 11.58
C ILE A 151 19.52 10.34 11.60
N GLY A 152 20.04 9.70 12.64
CA GLY A 152 21.49 9.54 12.87
C GLY A 152 21.92 8.08 13.04
N ASP A 153 23.20 7.89 13.40
CA ASP A 153 23.76 6.55 13.63
C ASP A 153 23.07 5.85 14.80
N ALA A 154 22.73 6.59 15.86
CA ALA A 154 22.02 6.03 17.02
C ALA A 154 20.68 5.39 16.64
N ASP A 155 19.95 5.93 15.67
CA ASP A 155 18.68 5.37 15.19
C ASP A 155 18.91 4.06 14.42
N ARG A 156 19.93 4.02 13.56
CA ARG A 156 20.32 2.82 12.81
C ARG A 156 20.83 1.73 13.74
N ASP A 157 21.63 2.09 14.75
CA ASP A 157 22.16 1.16 15.76
C ASP A 157 21.06 0.60 16.64
N ALA A 158 20.00 1.37 16.96
CA ALA A 158 18.84 0.87 17.66
C ALA A 158 18.12 -0.24 16.86
N LEU A 159 18.00 -0.09 15.53
CA LEU A 159 17.45 -1.14 14.67
C LEU A 159 18.35 -2.37 14.61
N ARG A 160 19.67 -2.20 14.48
CA ARG A 160 20.64 -3.33 14.52
C ARG A 160 20.55 -4.09 15.83
N LYS A 161 20.46 -3.38 16.97
CA LYS A 161 20.27 -3.99 18.31
C LYS A 161 18.93 -4.74 18.42
N ALA A 162 17.90 -4.28 17.71
CA ALA A 162 16.62 -4.97 17.65
C ALA A 162 16.65 -6.19 16.71
N GLY A 163 17.77 -6.47 16.04
CA GLY A 163 17.97 -7.64 15.18
C GLY A 163 17.59 -7.43 13.71
N PHE A 164 17.64 -6.19 13.21
CA PHE A 164 17.52 -5.87 11.78
C PHE A 164 18.91 -5.79 11.14
N SER A 165 19.07 -6.40 9.95
CA SER A 165 20.22 -6.20 9.09
C SER A 165 20.20 -4.82 8.42
N ASP A 166 21.32 -4.41 7.82
CA ASP A 166 21.36 -3.16 7.06
C ASP A 166 20.44 -3.21 5.81
N ALA A 167 20.22 -4.39 5.22
CA ALA A 167 19.23 -4.57 4.17
C ALA A 167 17.80 -4.38 4.69
N ASP A 168 17.47 -4.89 5.89
CA ASP A 168 16.17 -4.64 6.51
C ASP A 168 15.97 -3.16 6.84
N ILE A 169 17.02 -2.47 7.31
CA ILE A 169 16.96 -1.02 7.58
C ILE A 169 16.70 -0.25 6.28
N TRP A 170 17.30 -0.66 5.17
CA TRP A 170 17.00 -0.11 3.84
C TRP A 170 15.54 -0.31 3.48
N ASP A 171 15.00 -1.52 3.65
CA ASP A 171 13.59 -1.83 3.32
C ASP A 171 12.60 -1.09 4.22
N ILE A 172 12.91 -0.91 5.52
CA ILE A 172 12.12 -0.07 6.43
C ILE A 172 12.09 1.37 5.93
N ALA A 173 13.25 1.92 5.58
CA ALA A 173 13.38 3.29 5.11
C ALA A 173 12.67 3.49 3.76
N ALA A 174 12.85 2.56 2.82
CA ALA A 174 12.21 2.61 1.50
C ALA A 174 10.69 2.50 1.62
N THR A 175 10.18 1.58 2.46
CA THR A 175 8.74 1.43 2.70
C THR A 175 8.14 2.69 3.33
N ALA A 176 8.76 3.24 4.37
CA ALA A 176 8.31 4.48 5.01
C ALA A 176 8.29 5.66 4.02
N SER A 177 9.31 5.80 3.20
CA SER A 177 9.42 6.85 2.18
C SER A 177 8.37 6.69 1.07
N PHE A 178 8.14 5.46 0.60
CA PHE A 178 7.11 5.16 -0.39
C PHE A 178 5.72 5.58 0.11
N TYR A 179 5.37 5.22 1.34
CA TYR A 179 4.07 5.61 1.90
C TYR A 179 3.99 7.11 2.20
N ALA A 180 5.06 7.75 2.63
CA ALA A 180 5.08 9.20 2.78
C ALA A 180 4.79 9.93 1.44
N MET A 181 5.31 9.45 0.33
CA MET A 181 4.99 9.93 -1.02
C MET A 181 3.55 9.58 -1.42
N SER A 182 3.15 8.30 -1.28
CA SER A 182 1.83 7.80 -1.69
C SER A 182 0.69 8.48 -0.92
N ASN A 183 0.87 8.73 0.40
CA ASN A 183 -0.11 9.45 1.22
C ASN A 183 -0.35 10.88 0.70
N ARG A 184 0.72 11.59 0.33
CA ARG A 184 0.61 12.96 -0.21
C ARG A 184 -0.09 12.95 -1.55
N MET A 185 0.21 11.98 -2.42
CA MET A 185 -0.47 11.82 -3.71
C MET A 185 -1.96 11.52 -3.50
N ALA A 186 -2.32 10.59 -2.63
CA ALA A 186 -3.71 10.25 -2.36
C ALA A 186 -4.50 11.46 -1.81
N SER A 187 -3.91 12.20 -0.86
CA SER A 187 -4.53 13.40 -0.28
C SER A 187 -4.67 14.52 -1.31
N ALA A 188 -3.60 14.82 -2.06
CA ALA A 188 -3.60 15.91 -3.04
C ALA A 188 -4.58 15.67 -4.20
N THR A 189 -4.80 14.41 -4.58
CA THR A 189 -5.71 14.04 -5.67
C THR A 189 -7.14 13.75 -5.19
N GLY A 190 -7.38 13.74 -3.88
CA GLY A 190 -8.67 13.38 -3.30
C GLY A 190 -9.06 11.92 -3.58
N MET A 191 -8.07 11.02 -3.57
CA MET A 191 -8.27 9.61 -3.89
C MET A 191 -9.12 8.92 -2.82
N ALA A 192 -10.21 8.26 -3.25
CA ALA A 192 -11.09 7.50 -2.37
C ALA A 192 -10.67 6.03 -2.27
N PRO A 193 -10.70 5.41 -1.08
CA PRO A 193 -10.46 3.98 -0.94
C PRO A 193 -11.59 3.16 -1.57
N ASN A 194 -11.27 1.92 -1.99
CA ASN A 194 -12.31 0.97 -2.38
C ASN A 194 -13.20 0.64 -1.17
N PRO A 195 -14.54 0.70 -1.30
CA PRO A 195 -15.45 0.42 -0.19
C PRO A 195 -15.27 -0.97 0.43
N GLN A 196 -14.84 -1.95 -0.36
CA GLN A 196 -14.61 -3.33 0.07
C GLN A 196 -13.59 -3.44 1.22
N TYR A 197 -12.58 -2.57 1.27
CA TYR A 197 -11.58 -2.58 2.32
C TYR A 197 -12.17 -2.37 3.72
N HIS A 198 -13.28 -1.63 3.85
CA HIS A 198 -13.89 -1.35 5.15
C HIS A 198 -14.41 -2.61 5.87
N GLY A 199 -14.93 -3.59 5.11
CA GLY A 199 -15.44 -4.85 5.66
C GLY A 199 -14.43 -6.00 5.66
N GLN A 200 -13.25 -5.82 5.06
CA GLN A 200 -12.30 -6.91 4.86
C GLN A 200 -11.64 -7.31 6.19
N ALA A 201 -11.68 -8.62 6.50
CA ALA A 201 -11.06 -9.24 7.69
C ALA A 201 -11.48 -8.58 9.02
N ARG A 202 -12.75 -8.21 9.14
CA ARG A 202 -13.40 -7.77 10.38
C ARG A 202 -14.15 -8.91 11.07
#